data_0f99473f86b499021e061f0cc8afc225
#
_entry.id   0f99473f86b499021e061f0cc8afc225
#
_cell.length_a   1.000
_cell.length_b   1.000
_cell.length_c   1.000
_cell.angle_alpha   90.00
_cell.angle_beta   90.00
_cell.angle_gamma   90.00
#
_symmetry.space_group_name_H-M   'P 1'
#
loop_
_entity.id
_entity.type
_entity.pdbx_description
1 polymer ?
#
loop_
_entity_poly.entity_id
_entity_poly.type
_entity_poly.pdbx_seq_one_letter_code
_entity_poly.pdbx_strand_id
1 'polypeptide(L)'
;MNNITPMFANNTALQAIRDSGYGTAGFDIGVAPLMYNTEEGEAVHYQSSKSVIYRTDTGAELGIHGHGYKPVAPKHMIDVTRNIIERSDLSINGMQEIIRTSHDGSRTFVQYRLPEHTYRTSDGDNASLSLLAISSFDGTWPFMISAAAIQFACTNLQVFVGGEVSVFKAKHTRSLDIEQGGRIITKSLELFHNQRDLWQQWNNTECSNLQAFKSFAEAIKC
;
A
#
# COMPACT_ATOMS: atom_id res chain seq x y z
N MET A 1 -6.85 -32.57 -18.35
CA MET A 1 -7.81 -31.51 -18.66
C MET A 1 -7.23 -30.23 -18.09
N ASN A 2 -6.69 -29.36 -18.96
CA ASN A 2 -6.02 -28.13 -18.55
C ASN A 2 -7.06 -27.10 -18.16
N ASN A 3 -7.10 -26.71 -16.90
CA ASN A 3 -7.93 -25.61 -16.42
C ASN A 3 -7.34 -24.27 -16.93
N ILE A 4 -7.86 -23.78 -18.06
CA ILE A 4 -7.54 -22.45 -18.64
C ILE A 4 -8.44 -21.35 -18.04
N THR A 5 -9.29 -21.68 -17.07
CA THR A 5 -10.33 -20.78 -16.53
C THR A 5 -9.85 -19.61 -15.64
N PRO A 6 -8.69 -19.63 -14.92
CA PRO A 6 -8.35 -18.53 -14.03
C PRO A 6 -8.00 -17.21 -14.73
N MET A 7 -7.37 -17.28 -15.89
CA MET A 7 -6.82 -16.07 -16.56
C MET A 7 -7.90 -15.13 -17.11
N PHE A 8 -9.00 -15.66 -17.61
CA PHE A 8 -10.11 -14.85 -18.15
C PHE A 8 -10.96 -14.23 -17.03
N ALA A 9 -11.19 -14.94 -15.93
CA ALA A 9 -11.94 -14.40 -14.79
C ALA A 9 -11.18 -13.26 -14.12
N ASN A 10 -9.85 -13.37 -14.01
CA ASN A 10 -8.99 -12.32 -13.49
C ASN A 10 -9.03 -11.06 -14.36
N ASN A 11 -8.99 -11.19 -15.68
CA ASN A 11 -9.05 -10.05 -16.59
C ASN A 11 -10.37 -9.26 -16.46
N THR A 12 -11.50 -9.95 -16.31
CA THR A 12 -12.81 -9.29 -16.13
C THR A 12 -12.88 -8.53 -14.81
N ALA A 13 -12.39 -9.10 -13.70
CA ALA A 13 -12.39 -8.45 -12.41
C ALA A 13 -11.45 -7.24 -12.38
N LEU A 14 -10.24 -7.34 -12.95
CA LEU A 14 -9.33 -6.21 -13.11
C LEU A 14 -9.91 -5.12 -14.01
N GLN A 15 -10.56 -5.48 -15.09
CA GLN A 15 -11.21 -4.49 -15.96
C GLN A 15 -12.31 -3.74 -15.22
N ALA A 16 -13.15 -4.42 -14.45
CA ALA A 16 -14.18 -3.78 -13.64
C ALA A 16 -13.59 -2.79 -12.62
N ILE A 17 -12.44 -3.14 -11.99
CA ILE A 17 -11.73 -2.22 -11.09
C ILE A 17 -11.14 -1.03 -11.84
N ARG A 18 -10.58 -1.24 -13.03
CA ARG A 18 -10.09 -0.12 -13.86
C ARG A 18 -11.22 0.79 -14.29
N ASP A 19 -12.37 0.24 -14.64
CA ASP A 19 -13.57 0.98 -15.06
C ASP A 19 -14.19 1.76 -13.88
N SER A 20 -13.98 1.34 -12.62
CA SER A 20 -14.40 2.08 -11.43
C SER A 20 -13.63 3.39 -11.21
N GLY A 21 -12.55 3.61 -11.97
CA GLY A 21 -11.72 4.80 -11.91
C GLY A 21 -10.78 4.83 -10.70
N TYR A 22 -10.57 6.02 -10.15
CA TYR A 22 -9.61 6.25 -9.07
C TYR A 22 -10.27 6.75 -7.77
N GLY A 23 -11.60 6.77 -7.71
CA GLY A 23 -12.33 7.26 -6.55
C GLY A 23 -11.89 8.67 -6.15
N THR A 24 -11.69 8.89 -4.85
CA THR A 24 -11.25 10.20 -4.31
C THR A 24 -9.81 10.59 -4.71
N ALA A 25 -9.04 9.67 -5.24
CA ALA A 25 -7.65 9.89 -5.69
C ALA A 25 -7.56 10.22 -7.20
N GLY A 26 -8.69 10.48 -7.86
CA GLY A 26 -8.78 10.72 -9.31
C GLY A 26 -8.33 12.10 -9.79
N PHE A 27 -7.59 12.85 -9.00
CA PHE A 27 -7.09 14.17 -9.35
C PHE A 27 -5.66 14.14 -9.92
N ASP A 28 -5.30 15.20 -10.62
CA ASP A 28 -3.94 15.45 -11.10
C ASP A 28 -3.24 16.47 -10.20
N ILE A 29 -1.90 16.43 -10.21
CA ILE A 29 -1.06 17.31 -9.41
C ILE A 29 -0.29 18.26 -10.30
N GLY A 30 -0.15 19.50 -9.83
CA GLY A 30 0.77 20.50 -10.38
C GLY A 30 1.91 20.77 -9.42
N VAL A 31 3.02 21.24 -9.95
CA VAL A 31 4.18 21.71 -9.17
C VAL A 31 4.52 23.12 -9.63
N ALA A 32 4.54 24.06 -8.70
CA ALA A 32 4.89 25.45 -8.98
C ALA A 32 5.98 25.95 -8.02
N PRO A 33 6.83 26.88 -8.44
CA PRO A 33 7.77 27.53 -7.52
C PRO A 33 7.02 28.24 -6.40
N LEU A 34 7.52 28.12 -5.17
CA LEU A 34 7.00 28.91 -4.06
C LEU A 34 7.60 30.32 -4.16
N MET A 35 6.72 31.33 -4.22
CA MET A 35 7.09 32.74 -4.28
C MET A 35 6.51 33.47 -3.07
N TYR A 36 7.17 34.50 -2.61
CA TYR A 36 6.66 35.31 -1.52
C TYR A 36 6.97 36.82 -1.77
N ASN A 37 6.15 37.66 -1.22
CA ASN A 37 6.31 39.12 -1.27
C ASN A 37 6.93 39.59 0.05
N THR A 38 7.76 40.63 -0.04
CA THR A 38 8.21 41.38 1.14
C THR A 38 7.30 42.58 1.37
N GLU A 39 7.10 42.98 2.62
CA GLU A 39 6.14 44.02 3.03
C GLU A 39 6.47 45.43 2.58
N GLU A 40 7.64 45.68 2.00
CA GLU A 40 8.07 47.03 1.59
C GLU A 40 7.66 47.32 0.15
N GLY A 41 6.42 47.74 -0.03
CA GLY A 41 5.95 48.72 -1.05
C GLY A 41 5.91 48.33 -2.53
N GLU A 42 6.84 47.68 -3.09
CA GLU A 42 6.80 47.09 -4.42
C GLU A 42 6.88 45.59 -4.32
N ALA A 43 5.94 44.87 -4.93
CA ALA A 43 5.87 43.42 -4.87
C ALA A 43 7.12 42.77 -5.49
N VAL A 44 8.15 42.60 -4.69
CA VAL A 44 9.34 41.83 -5.08
C VAL A 44 9.07 40.38 -4.85
N HIS A 45 8.91 39.62 -5.92
CA HIS A 45 8.71 38.17 -5.85
C HIS A 45 10.07 37.50 -5.69
N TYR A 46 10.31 36.92 -4.54
CA TYR A 46 11.48 36.05 -4.33
C TYR A 46 11.11 34.59 -4.59
N GLN A 47 11.83 33.95 -5.50
CA GLN A 47 11.70 32.55 -5.74
C GLN A 47 12.37 31.77 -4.60
N SER A 48 11.61 31.02 -3.86
CA SER A 48 12.11 30.09 -2.83
C SER A 48 12.83 28.91 -3.48
N SER A 49 13.75 28.29 -2.73
CA SER A 49 14.32 26.99 -3.08
C SER A 49 13.28 25.83 -2.95
N LYS A 50 12.04 26.16 -2.71
CA LYS A 50 10.94 25.24 -2.50
C LYS A 50 9.91 25.36 -3.62
N SER A 51 9.15 24.27 -3.80
CA SER A 51 8.00 24.22 -4.70
C SER A 51 6.77 23.78 -3.92
N VAL A 52 5.63 24.33 -4.30
CA VAL A 52 4.32 23.88 -3.84
C VAL A 52 3.80 22.78 -4.78
N ILE A 53 3.27 21.72 -4.19
CA ILE A 53 2.51 20.70 -4.89
C ILE A 53 1.05 21.00 -4.63
N TYR A 54 0.25 21.03 -5.68
CA TYR A 54 -1.17 21.37 -5.58
C TYR A 54 -2.04 20.52 -6.48
N ARG A 55 -3.31 20.45 -6.19
CA ARG A 55 -4.31 19.83 -7.06
C ARG A 55 -4.63 20.74 -8.23
N THR A 56 -4.62 20.20 -9.44
CA THR A 56 -4.92 21.01 -10.64
C THR A 56 -6.40 21.34 -10.82
N ASP A 57 -7.28 20.53 -10.21
CA ASP A 57 -8.73 20.71 -10.31
C ASP A 57 -9.30 21.73 -9.32
N THR A 58 -8.72 21.82 -8.11
CA THR A 58 -9.22 22.70 -7.05
C THR A 58 -8.26 23.83 -6.68
N GLY A 59 -6.99 23.74 -7.09
CA GLY A 59 -5.94 24.63 -6.63
C GLY A 59 -5.48 24.39 -5.18
N ALA A 60 -6.02 23.40 -4.49
CA ALA A 60 -5.69 23.12 -3.10
C ALA A 60 -4.23 22.71 -2.95
N GLU A 61 -3.52 23.33 -1.99
CA GLU A 61 -2.15 22.96 -1.63
C GLU A 61 -2.12 21.58 -0.99
N LEU A 62 -1.19 20.74 -1.44
CA LEU A 62 -0.97 19.39 -0.92
C LEU A 62 0.31 19.30 -0.07
N GLY A 63 1.29 20.15 -0.34
CA GLY A 63 2.55 20.21 0.42
C GLY A 63 3.59 21.08 -0.22
N ILE A 64 4.61 21.47 0.57
CA ILE A 64 5.73 22.32 0.14
C ILE A 64 7.03 21.56 0.37
N HIS A 65 7.81 21.39 -0.70
CA HIS A 65 9.05 20.62 -0.67
C HIS A 65 10.19 21.30 -1.42
N GLY A 66 11.42 20.89 -1.10
CA GLY A 66 12.60 21.28 -1.86
C GLY A 66 12.66 20.64 -3.25
N HIS A 67 13.48 21.18 -4.14
CA HIS A 67 13.61 20.72 -5.54
C HIS A 67 14.02 19.25 -5.72
N GLY A 68 14.51 18.59 -4.66
CA GLY A 68 14.85 17.16 -4.68
C GLY A 68 13.65 16.22 -4.48
N TYR A 69 12.49 16.76 -4.11
CA TYR A 69 11.30 15.95 -3.90
C TYR A 69 10.70 15.52 -5.24
N LYS A 70 10.38 14.22 -5.35
CA LYS A 70 9.69 13.66 -6.51
C LYS A 70 8.27 13.28 -6.10
N PRO A 71 7.28 14.07 -6.46
CA PRO A 71 5.90 13.73 -6.17
C PRO A 71 5.47 12.50 -6.97
N VAL A 72 4.66 11.65 -6.35
CA VAL A 72 4.02 10.51 -7.00
C VAL A 72 2.53 10.80 -7.08
N ALA A 73 2.01 10.97 -8.29
CA ALA A 73 0.58 11.19 -8.49
C ALA A 73 -0.21 9.99 -7.94
N PRO A 74 -1.35 10.19 -7.26
CA PRO A 74 -2.14 9.10 -6.71
C PRO A 74 -2.58 8.08 -7.76
N LYS A 75 -2.99 8.54 -8.94
CA LYS A 75 -3.34 7.67 -10.08
C LYS A 75 -2.18 6.73 -10.43
N HIS A 76 -0.95 7.26 -10.51
CA HIS A 76 0.22 6.45 -10.85
C HIS A 76 0.52 5.38 -9.78
N MET A 77 0.38 5.71 -8.50
CA MET A 77 0.52 4.74 -7.42
C MET A 77 -0.52 3.61 -7.54
N ILE A 78 -1.77 3.96 -7.83
CA ILE A 78 -2.86 3.01 -8.02
C ILE A 78 -2.58 2.09 -9.21
N ASP A 79 -2.18 2.66 -10.36
CA ASP A 79 -1.90 1.89 -11.57
C ASP A 79 -0.73 0.92 -11.37
N VAL A 80 0.35 1.35 -10.71
CA VAL A 80 1.47 0.47 -10.37
C VAL A 80 1.00 -0.68 -9.48
N THR A 81 0.17 -0.40 -8.48
CA THR A 81 -0.33 -1.44 -7.57
C THR A 81 -1.26 -2.42 -8.28
N ARG A 82 -2.13 -1.93 -9.16
CA ARG A 82 -2.99 -2.78 -10.03
C ARG A 82 -2.13 -3.66 -10.95
N ASN A 83 -1.08 -3.11 -11.55
CA ASN A 83 -0.16 -3.86 -12.41
C ASN A 83 0.62 -4.94 -11.66
N ILE A 84 0.97 -4.71 -10.37
CA ILE A 84 1.60 -5.75 -9.53
C ILE A 84 0.65 -6.94 -9.37
N ILE A 85 -0.62 -6.67 -9.06
CA ILE A 85 -1.64 -7.70 -8.89
C ILE A 85 -1.88 -8.45 -10.21
N GLU A 86 -1.98 -7.73 -11.32
CA GLU A 86 -2.20 -8.32 -12.64
C GLU A 86 -1.07 -9.26 -13.06
N ARG A 87 0.17 -8.93 -12.71
CA ARG A 87 1.36 -9.75 -13.02
C ARG A 87 1.60 -10.86 -12.00
N SER A 88 0.87 -10.88 -10.90
CA SER A 88 0.95 -11.94 -9.92
C SER A 88 0.07 -13.11 -10.35
N ASP A 89 0.47 -14.34 -9.99
CA ASP A 89 -0.34 -15.55 -10.23
C ASP A 89 -1.46 -15.70 -9.19
N LEU A 90 -1.81 -14.63 -8.47
CA LEU A 90 -2.83 -14.65 -7.45
C LEU A 90 -4.23 -14.67 -8.08
N SER A 91 -5.12 -15.47 -7.51
CA SER A 91 -6.54 -15.34 -7.79
C SER A 91 -7.07 -14.02 -7.22
N ILE A 92 -7.75 -13.26 -8.05
CA ILE A 92 -8.35 -11.98 -7.69
C ILE A 92 -9.89 -12.05 -7.61
N ASN A 93 -10.45 -13.25 -7.56
CA ASN A 93 -11.88 -13.42 -7.38
C ASN A 93 -12.34 -12.76 -6.07
N GLY A 94 -13.37 -11.94 -6.17
CA GLY A 94 -13.89 -11.21 -5.03
C GLY A 94 -12.95 -10.13 -4.47
N MET A 95 -11.86 -9.79 -5.20
CA MET A 95 -10.95 -8.73 -4.79
C MET A 95 -11.70 -7.43 -4.55
N GLN A 96 -11.37 -6.77 -3.45
CA GLN A 96 -11.93 -5.47 -3.08
C GLN A 96 -10.84 -4.42 -3.13
N GLU A 97 -11.09 -3.35 -3.88
CA GLU A 97 -10.24 -2.16 -3.90
C GLU A 97 -10.84 -1.09 -2.98
N ILE A 98 -10.02 -0.56 -2.09
CA ILE A 98 -10.39 0.52 -1.17
C ILE A 98 -9.40 1.66 -1.40
N ILE A 99 -9.89 2.80 -1.91
CA ILE A 99 -9.11 4.01 -2.12
C ILE A 99 -9.61 5.08 -1.16
N ARG A 100 -8.70 5.68 -0.41
CA ARG A 100 -9.01 6.78 0.51
C ARG A 100 -7.98 7.87 0.39
N THR A 101 -8.44 9.11 0.45
CA THR A 101 -7.60 10.30 0.58
C THR A 101 -8.01 11.09 1.82
N SER A 102 -7.07 11.78 2.42
CA SER A 102 -7.31 12.69 3.55
C SER A 102 -6.57 14.00 3.33
N HIS A 103 -6.93 15.01 4.11
CA HIS A 103 -6.31 16.35 4.02
C HIS A 103 -6.31 16.88 2.57
N ASP A 104 -7.51 16.98 1.99
CA ASP A 104 -7.76 17.46 0.62
C ASP A 104 -7.02 16.69 -0.49
N GLY A 105 -6.52 15.49 -0.18
CA GLY A 105 -5.76 14.64 -1.09
C GLY A 105 -4.27 14.60 -0.78
N SER A 106 -3.79 15.30 0.26
CA SER A 106 -2.36 15.29 0.59
C SER A 106 -1.86 13.93 1.04
N ARG A 107 -2.74 13.03 1.47
CA ARG A 107 -2.42 11.63 1.82
C ARG A 107 -3.32 10.69 1.04
N THR A 108 -2.73 9.66 0.46
CA THR A 108 -3.45 8.63 -0.28
C THR A 108 -3.13 7.25 0.30
N PHE A 109 -4.18 6.49 0.53
CA PHE A 109 -4.15 5.11 0.99
C PHE A 109 -4.93 4.24 -0.01
N VAL A 110 -4.34 3.14 -0.42
CA VAL A 110 -4.96 2.14 -1.29
C VAL A 110 -4.78 0.77 -0.66
N GLN A 111 -5.85 0.00 -0.60
CA GLN A 111 -5.84 -1.38 -0.12
C GLN A 111 -6.55 -2.27 -1.12
N TYR A 112 -5.91 -3.36 -1.47
CA TYR A 112 -6.50 -4.48 -2.20
C TYR A 112 -6.62 -5.66 -1.26
N ARG A 113 -7.84 -6.10 -1.00
CA ARG A 113 -8.11 -7.33 -0.25
C ARG A 113 -8.28 -8.47 -1.21
N LEU A 114 -7.64 -9.59 -0.92
CA LEU A 114 -7.66 -10.81 -1.71
C LEU A 114 -8.33 -11.92 -0.90
N PRO A 115 -9.66 -12.02 -0.88
CA PRO A 115 -10.41 -12.90 0.03
C PRO A 115 -10.17 -14.39 -0.22
N GLU A 116 -9.80 -14.79 -1.44
CA GLU A 116 -9.44 -16.20 -1.71
C GLU A 116 -8.10 -16.59 -1.10
N HIS A 117 -7.26 -15.61 -0.71
CA HIS A 117 -6.00 -15.84 -0.03
C HIS A 117 -6.16 -15.59 1.47
N THR A 118 -7.03 -16.39 2.10
CA THR A 118 -7.26 -16.35 3.54
C THR A 118 -6.64 -17.54 4.23
N TYR A 119 -6.34 -17.37 5.51
CA TYR A 119 -6.11 -18.48 6.41
C TYR A 119 -6.89 -18.26 7.71
N ARG A 120 -7.22 -19.35 8.37
CA ARG A 120 -7.93 -19.31 9.64
C ARG A 120 -6.93 -19.20 10.77
N THR A 121 -7.09 -18.21 11.62
CA THR A 121 -6.28 -18.02 12.82
C THR A 121 -6.74 -18.96 13.94
N SER A 122 -5.92 -19.13 14.98
CA SER A 122 -6.22 -20.03 16.09
C SER A 122 -7.46 -19.64 16.90
N ASP A 123 -7.80 -18.36 16.91
CA ASP A 123 -9.01 -17.79 17.53
C ASP A 123 -10.28 -17.96 16.67
N GLY A 124 -10.14 -18.55 15.49
CA GLY A 124 -11.25 -18.83 14.58
C GLY A 124 -11.56 -17.73 13.58
N ASP A 125 -10.88 -16.60 13.67
CA ASP A 125 -11.00 -15.51 12.72
C ASP A 125 -10.28 -15.80 11.41
N ASN A 126 -10.57 -15.01 10.39
CA ASN A 126 -9.93 -15.11 9.10
C ASN A 126 -8.99 -13.91 8.88
N ALA A 127 -7.74 -14.20 8.59
CA ALA A 127 -6.81 -13.22 8.03
C ALA A 127 -6.75 -13.37 6.52
N SER A 128 -6.85 -12.28 5.79
CA SER A 128 -6.75 -12.25 4.33
C SER A 128 -5.53 -11.50 3.86
N LEU A 129 -4.94 -11.97 2.77
CA LEU A 129 -3.87 -11.26 2.10
C LEU A 129 -4.39 -9.89 1.63
N SER A 130 -3.66 -8.86 1.96
CA SER A 130 -3.91 -7.51 1.49
C SER A 130 -2.64 -6.90 0.93
N LEU A 131 -2.78 -6.20 -0.18
CA LEU A 131 -1.76 -5.34 -0.72
C LEU A 131 -2.11 -3.91 -0.34
N LEU A 132 -1.15 -3.20 0.26
CA LEU A 132 -1.31 -1.83 0.74
C LEU A 132 -0.36 -0.91 0.00
N ALA A 133 -0.84 0.25 -0.44
CA ALA A 133 0.00 1.32 -0.94
C ALA A 133 -0.37 2.63 -0.26
N ILE A 134 0.64 3.36 0.22
CA ILE A 134 0.46 4.67 0.83
C ILE A 134 1.47 5.67 0.28
N SER A 135 1.04 6.91 0.23
CA SER A 135 1.88 8.03 -0.17
C SER A 135 1.33 9.32 0.43
N SER A 136 2.19 10.31 0.66
CA SER A 136 1.73 11.65 1.03
C SER A 136 2.55 12.75 0.38
N PHE A 137 1.92 13.90 0.20
CA PHE A 137 2.56 15.14 -0.26
C PHE A 137 2.93 16.06 0.92
N ASP A 138 2.39 15.83 2.11
CA ASP A 138 2.68 16.61 3.32
C ASP A 138 3.95 16.16 4.05
N GLY A 139 4.65 15.17 3.51
CA GLY A 139 5.90 14.63 4.07
C GLY A 139 5.72 13.69 5.27
N THR A 140 4.48 13.40 5.68
CA THR A 140 4.22 12.54 6.84
C THR A 140 4.39 11.06 6.52
N TRP A 141 4.11 10.64 5.29
CA TRP A 141 4.27 9.27 4.83
C TRP A 141 5.29 9.17 3.71
N PRO A 142 6.18 8.17 3.73
CA PRO A 142 6.97 7.82 2.56
C PRO A 142 6.06 7.20 1.49
N PHE A 143 6.56 7.05 0.27
CA PHE A 143 5.99 6.09 -0.65
C PHE A 143 6.23 4.68 -0.12
N MET A 144 5.18 3.90 0.06
CA MET A 144 5.28 2.53 0.57
C MET A 144 4.28 1.62 -0.13
N ILE A 145 4.73 0.44 -0.51
CA ILE A 145 3.87 -0.68 -0.91
C ILE A 145 4.23 -1.85 -0.01
N SER A 146 3.22 -2.53 0.52
CA SER A 146 3.41 -3.70 1.38
C SER A 146 2.37 -4.77 1.10
N ALA A 147 2.79 -6.04 1.23
CA ALA A 147 1.91 -7.19 1.25
C ALA A 147 1.87 -7.74 2.67
N ALA A 148 0.68 -7.93 3.22
CA ALA A 148 0.50 -8.41 4.58
C ALA A 148 -0.79 -9.25 4.71
N ALA A 149 -0.78 -10.20 5.63
CA ALA A 149 -2.01 -10.81 6.10
C ALA A 149 -2.66 -9.88 7.12
N ILE A 150 -3.91 -9.51 6.88
CA ILE A 150 -4.64 -8.59 7.74
C ILE A 150 -5.87 -9.30 8.28
N GLN A 151 -5.96 -9.35 9.61
CA GLN A 151 -7.14 -9.77 10.34
C GLN A 151 -8.00 -8.56 10.66
N PHE A 152 -9.28 -8.66 10.37
CA PHE A 152 -10.25 -7.62 10.70
C PHE A 152 -10.93 -7.98 12.01
N ALA A 153 -10.42 -7.49 13.12
CA ALA A 153 -11.05 -7.64 14.42
C ALA A 153 -12.30 -6.75 14.57
N CYS A 154 -12.29 -5.59 13.95
CA CYS A 154 -13.46 -4.69 13.84
C CYS A 154 -13.24 -3.67 12.72
N THR A 155 -14.26 -2.83 12.43
CA THR A 155 -14.17 -1.79 11.39
C THR A 155 -13.02 -0.78 11.61
N ASN A 156 -12.56 -0.61 12.83
CA ASN A 156 -11.54 0.36 13.20
C ASN A 156 -10.17 -0.28 13.51
N LEU A 157 -10.11 -1.59 13.70
CA LEU A 157 -8.89 -2.30 14.06
C LEU A 157 -8.52 -3.32 12.99
N GLN A 158 -7.43 -3.04 12.30
CA GLN A 158 -6.77 -3.98 11.41
C GLN A 158 -5.49 -4.45 12.09
N VAL A 159 -5.40 -5.72 12.35
CA VAL A 159 -4.21 -6.33 12.97
C VAL A 159 -3.40 -7.01 11.88
N PHE A 160 -2.13 -6.65 11.76
CA PHE A 160 -1.18 -7.41 10.96
C PHE A 160 -0.86 -8.70 11.69
N VAL A 161 -1.26 -9.81 11.10
CA VAL A 161 -1.05 -11.13 11.71
C VAL A 161 0.23 -11.72 11.18
N GLY A 162 1.24 -11.76 12.03
CA GLY A 162 2.44 -12.58 11.94
C GLY A 162 3.30 -12.48 10.67
N GLY A 163 4.58 -12.76 10.81
CA GLY A 163 5.50 -12.96 9.73
C GLY A 163 6.15 -11.68 9.17
N GLU A 164 7.17 -11.85 8.40
CA GLU A 164 7.85 -10.77 7.70
C GLU A 164 6.89 -10.11 6.72
N VAL A 165 6.42 -8.91 7.09
CA VAL A 165 5.71 -8.04 6.17
C VAL A 165 6.71 -7.58 5.12
N SER A 166 6.52 -7.98 3.89
CA SER A 166 7.33 -7.46 2.81
C SER A 166 6.91 -6.04 2.50
N VAL A 167 7.81 -5.13 2.76
CA VAL A 167 7.59 -3.71 2.62
C VAL A 167 8.63 -3.13 1.66
N PHE A 168 8.15 -2.52 0.60
CA PHE A 168 8.95 -1.55 -0.15
C PHE A 168 8.64 -0.17 0.40
N LYS A 169 9.67 0.52 0.90
CA LYS A 169 9.57 1.87 1.44
C LYS A 169 10.66 2.74 0.81
N ALA A 170 10.27 3.86 0.26
CA ALA A 170 11.19 4.81 -0.35
C ALA A 170 10.82 6.25 -0.01
N LYS A 171 11.83 7.10 0.10
CA LYS A 171 11.63 8.55 0.20
C LYS A 171 11.25 9.09 -1.17
N HIS A 172 10.47 10.16 -1.18
CA HIS A 172 10.13 10.92 -2.39
C HIS A 172 11.34 11.72 -2.91
N THR A 173 12.34 11.03 -3.43
CA THR A 173 13.55 11.60 -4.00
C THR A 173 13.70 11.23 -5.46
N ARG A 174 14.65 11.85 -6.16
CA ARG A 174 14.91 11.55 -7.59
C ARG A 174 15.24 10.07 -7.84
N SER A 175 15.73 9.35 -6.84
CA SER A 175 16.04 7.91 -6.91
C SER A 175 14.85 7.00 -6.65
N LEU A 176 13.64 7.52 -6.47
CA LEU A 176 12.45 6.70 -6.27
C LEU A 176 12.16 5.86 -7.53
N ASP A 177 12.34 4.55 -7.39
CA ASP A 177 12.02 3.54 -8.41
C ASP A 177 10.81 2.71 -7.94
N ILE A 178 9.65 3.05 -8.48
CA ILE A 178 8.37 2.41 -8.15
C ILE A 178 8.31 0.99 -8.74
N GLU A 179 8.94 0.76 -9.88
CA GLU A 179 8.98 -0.55 -10.53
C GLU A 179 9.82 -1.55 -9.72
N GLN A 180 10.89 -1.08 -9.06
CA GLN A 180 11.63 -1.92 -8.11
C GLN A 180 10.72 -2.35 -6.96
N GLY A 181 9.89 -1.44 -6.43
CA GLY A 181 8.88 -1.76 -5.43
C GLY A 181 7.95 -2.88 -5.89
N GLY A 182 7.48 -2.80 -7.12
CA GLY A 182 6.65 -3.83 -7.74
C GLY A 182 7.31 -5.21 -7.71
N ARG A 183 8.56 -5.32 -8.13
CA ARG A 183 9.30 -6.59 -8.14
C ARG A 183 9.48 -7.19 -6.74
N ILE A 184 9.76 -6.35 -5.75
CA ILE A 184 9.90 -6.78 -4.35
C ILE A 184 8.58 -7.37 -3.85
N ILE A 185 7.49 -6.68 -4.09
CA ILE A 185 6.17 -7.12 -3.63
C ILE A 185 5.72 -8.41 -4.33
N THR A 186 5.93 -8.55 -5.63
CA THR A 186 5.61 -9.80 -6.34
C THR A 186 6.32 -11.00 -5.69
N LYS A 187 7.62 -10.87 -5.43
CA LYS A 187 8.38 -11.92 -4.74
C LYS A 187 7.84 -12.22 -3.33
N SER A 188 7.33 -11.24 -2.66
CA SER A 188 6.77 -11.36 -1.33
C SER A 188 5.43 -12.09 -1.30
N LEU A 189 4.64 -11.94 -2.35
CA LEU A 189 3.39 -12.67 -2.51
C LEU A 189 3.66 -14.17 -2.65
N GLU A 190 4.74 -14.54 -3.33
CA GLU A 190 5.20 -15.94 -3.39
C GLU A 190 5.54 -16.50 -2.00
N LEU A 191 6.22 -15.70 -1.17
CA LEU A 191 6.57 -16.10 0.20
C LEU A 191 5.35 -16.23 1.11
N PHE A 192 4.29 -15.48 0.87
CA PHE A 192 3.06 -15.57 1.65
C PHE A 192 2.45 -16.98 1.64
N HIS A 193 2.47 -17.66 0.50
CA HIS A 193 1.97 -19.02 0.41
C HIS A 193 2.75 -19.98 1.31
N ASN A 194 4.06 -19.87 1.34
CA ASN A 194 4.91 -20.69 2.20
C ASN A 194 4.64 -20.40 3.69
N GLN A 195 4.45 -19.15 4.05
CA GLN A 195 4.11 -18.76 5.42
C GLN A 195 2.71 -19.24 5.82
N ARG A 196 1.73 -19.14 4.92
CA ARG A 196 0.38 -19.65 5.17
C ARG A 196 0.39 -21.11 5.57
N ASP A 197 1.14 -21.94 4.84
CA ASP A 197 1.20 -23.36 5.10
C ASP A 197 1.89 -23.65 6.45
N LEU A 198 2.90 -22.86 6.81
CA LEU A 198 3.56 -22.92 8.12
C LEU A 198 2.60 -22.52 9.26
N TRP A 199 1.81 -21.45 9.08
CA TRP A 199 0.81 -21.02 10.07
C TRP A 199 -0.30 -22.06 10.25
N GLN A 200 -0.77 -22.70 9.17
CA GLN A 200 -1.72 -23.81 9.26
C GLN A 200 -1.12 -25.00 10.02
N GLN A 201 0.15 -25.30 9.81
CA GLN A 201 0.85 -26.35 10.57
C GLN A 201 0.92 -25.98 12.05
N TRP A 202 1.26 -24.74 12.39
CA TRP A 202 1.31 -24.28 13.79
C TRP A 202 -0.08 -24.35 14.45
N ASN A 203 -1.13 -23.91 13.78
CA ASN A 203 -2.51 -23.99 14.29
C ASN A 203 -2.95 -25.43 14.58
N ASN A 204 -2.43 -26.39 13.84
CA ASN A 204 -2.75 -27.81 14.03
C ASN A 204 -1.78 -28.52 15.02
N THR A 205 -0.78 -27.82 15.52
CA THR A 205 0.20 -28.37 16.45
C THR A 205 -0.29 -28.16 17.89
N GLU A 206 -0.58 -29.25 18.57
CA GLU A 206 -0.88 -29.19 20.00
C GLU A 206 0.35 -28.79 20.80
N CYS A 207 0.21 -27.75 21.59
CA CYS A 207 1.27 -27.24 22.45
C CYS A 207 0.79 -27.17 23.89
N SER A 208 1.47 -27.88 24.79
CA SER A 208 1.16 -27.79 26.22
C SER A 208 1.65 -26.43 26.79
N ASN A 209 1.01 -25.95 27.85
CA ASN A 209 1.40 -24.71 28.52
C ASN A 209 2.89 -24.71 28.91
N LEU A 210 3.44 -25.85 29.27
CA LEU A 210 4.86 -25.98 29.65
C LEU A 210 5.77 -25.82 28.42
N GLN A 211 5.40 -26.37 27.26
CA GLN A 211 6.14 -26.20 26.02
C GLN A 211 6.10 -24.76 25.56
N ALA A 212 4.93 -24.12 25.58
CA ALA A 212 4.78 -22.71 25.27
C ALA A 212 5.65 -21.83 26.18
N PHE A 213 5.60 -22.06 27.49
CA PHE A 213 6.42 -21.34 28.46
C PHE A 213 7.93 -21.49 28.19
N LYS A 214 8.40 -22.70 27.88
CA LYS A 214 9.81 -22.95 27.54
C LYS A 214 10.22 -22.20 26.28
N SER A 215 9.40 -22.23 25.22
CA SER A 215 9.68 -21.51 23.97
C SER A 215 9.75 -20.00 24.17
N PHE A 216 8.82 -19.43 24.96
CA PHE A 216 8.89 -18.01 25.33
C PHE A 216 10.11 -17.67 26.17
N ALA A 217 10.47 -18.50 27.14
CA ALA A 217 11.63 -18.31 27.99
C ALA A 217 12.95 -18.37 27.20
N GLU A 218 13.01 -19.19 26.15
CA GLU A 218 14.17 -19.22 25.25
C GLU A 218 14.24 -17.99 24.35
N ALA A 219 13.10 -17.56 23.80
CA ALA A 219 13.03 -16.36 22.95
C ALA A 219 13.42 -15.06 23.69
N ILE A 220 13.17 -14.98 24.99
CA ILE A 220 13.52 -13.80 25.80
C ILE A 220 15.01 -13.79 26.19
N LYS A 221 15.70 -14.93 26.10
CA LYS A 221 17.15 -15.02 26.40
C LYS A 221 18.05 -14.60 25.25
N CYS A 222 17.49 -14.35 24.06
CA CYS A 222 18.17 -13.74 22.92
C CYS A 222 17.96 -12.22 22.92
#